data_c9516d324e6ddccfc8cfe172ce128ba9
#
_entry.id   c9516d324e6ddccfc8cfe172ce128ba9
#
_cell.length_a   1.000
_cell.length_b   1.000
_cell.length_c   1.000
_cell.angle_alpha   90.00
_cell.angle_beta   90.00
_cell.angle_gamma   90.00
#
_symmetry.space_group_name_H-M   'P 1'
#
loop_
_entity.id
_entity.type
_entity.pdbx_description
1 polymer ?
#
loop_
_entity_poly.entity_id
_entity_poly.type
_entity_poly.pdbx_seq_one_letter_code
_entity_poly.pdbx_strand_id
1 'polypeptide(L)'
;MNICIFCSANSNIPTEYFERTSELGTWMGANGHTLVFGGCNLGLMECVAKAVHDAKGMTVGVVPTIVEKGGKVSDYVDVKILCDNLSDRKDLMIERSDVIIALPGGVGTLDEIFTVLAAASIGYHNKRVILYNIGGFWDSLIAMLDDLKTRGVLRAGFDDTVKVAHTLDEIATLIAQ
;
A
#
# COMPACT_ATOMS: atom_id res chain seq x y z
N MET A 1 -0.01 8.99 -11.84
CA MET A 1 -0.52 9.21 -10.46
C MET A 1 0.42 8.53 -9.47
N ASN A 2 0.40 8.95 -8.22
CA ASN A 2 1.22 8.38 -7.15
C ASN A 2 0.41 7.31 -6.40
N ILE A 3 0.86 6.06 -6.44
CA ILE A 3 0.19 4.93 -5.80
C ILE A 3 1.01 4.51 -4.58
N CYS A 4 0.42 4.62 -3.40
CA CYS A 4 1.05 4.11 -2.18
C CYS A 4 0.79 2.61 -2.04
N ILE A 5 1.83 1.86 -1.71
CA ILE A 5 1.73 0.42 -1.43
C ILE A 5 2.09 0.14 0.03
N PHE A 6 1.13 -0.43 0.76
CA PHE A 6 1.35 -1.03 2.07
C PHE A 6 1.42 -2.54 1.93
N CYS A 7 2.44 -3.17 2.47
CA CYS A 7 2.65 -4.61 2.29
C CYS A 7 3.63 -5.19 3.31
N SER A 8 3.74 -6.52 3.32
CA SER A 8 4.66 -7.26 4.19
C SER A 8 6.13 -7.05 3.80
N ALA A 9 6.99 -6.86 4.81
CA ALA A 9 8.44 -6.97 4.68
C ALA A 9 8.94 -8.42 4.89
N ASN A 10 8.05 -9.39 5.13
CA ASN A 10 8.44 -10.77 5.34
C ASN A 10 8.65 -11.49 4.00
N SER A 11 9.79 -12.16 3.86
CA SER A 11 10.12 -12.94 2.65
C SER A 11 9.65 -14.38 2.72
N ASN A 12 9.24 -14.87 3.89
CA ASN A 12 8.76 -16.24 4.07
C ASN A 12 7.22 -16.28 4.09
N ILE A 13 6.62 -15.93 2.93
CA ILE A 13 5.18 -15.90 2.69
C ILE A 13 4.88 -16.57 1.34
N PRO A 14 3.62 -16.92 1.02
CA PRO A 14 3.27 -17.61 -0.22
C PRO A 14 3.79 -16.93 -1.47
N THR A 15 4.30 -17.74 -2.43
CA THR A 15 4.88 -17.28 -3.70
C THR A 15 3.86 -16.47 -4.52
N GLU A 16 2.60 -16.85 -4.49
CA GLU A 16 1.51 -16.13 -5.16
C GLU A 16 1.49 -14.63 -4.82
N TYR A 17 1.80 -14.26 -3.58
CA TYR A 17 1.82 -12.83 -3.19
C TYR A 17 2.94 -12.08 -3.90
N PHE A 18 4.10 -12.70 -4.12
CA PHE A 18 5.19 -12.12 -4.89
C PHE A 18 4.85 -12.01 -6.38
N GLU A 19 4.23 -13.03 -6.95
CA GLU A 19 3.82 -13.05 -8.36
C GLU A 19 2.83 -11.91 -8.64
N ARG A 20 1.76 -11.81 -7.86
CA ARG A 20 0.76 -10.73 -8.00
C ARG A 20 1.31 -9.35 -7.72
N THR A 21 2.23 -9.25 -6.76
CA THR A 21 2.94 -7.98 -6.46
C THR A 21 3.81 -7.55 -7.63
N SER A 22 4.53 -8.48 -8.25
CA SER A 22 5.38 -8.21 -9.42
C SER A 22 4.54 -7.79 -10.63
N GLU A 23 3.40 -8.45 -10.88
CA GLU A 23 2.44 -8.06 -11.93
C GLU A 23 1.94 -6.62 -11.72
N LEU A 24 1.53 -6.29 -10.50
CA LEU A 24 1.08 -4.94 -10.14
C LEU A 24 2.19 -3.90 -10.35
N GLY A 25 3.40 -4.17 -9.87
CA GLY A 25 4.53 -3.25 -10.02
C GLY A 25 4.90 -3.02 -11.48
N THR A 26 4.92 -4.07 -12.29
CA THR A 26 5.16 -3.99 -13.74
C THR A 26 4.09 -3.14 -14.43
N TRP A 27 2.81 -3.37 -14.09
CA TRP A 27 1.70 -2.58 -14.61
C TRP A 27 1.81 -1.10 -14.21
N MET A 28 2.17 -0.83 -12.95
CA MET A 28 2.35 0.55 -12.47
C MET A 28 3.43 1.28 -13.28
N GLY A 29 4.60 0.68 -13.43
CA GLY A 29 5.69 1.28 -14.22
C GLY A 29 5.33 1.49 -15.68
N ALA A 30 4.74 0.48 -16.33
CA ALA A 30 4.34 0.53 -17.72
C ALA A 30 3.27 1.60 -18.02
N ASN A 31 2.44 1.96 -17.04
CA ASN A 31 1.39 2.98 -17.16
C ASN A 31 1.80 4.36 -16.60
N GLY A 32 3.08 4.57 -16.29
CA GLY A 32 3.60 5.85 -15.83
C GLY A 32 3.12 6.26 -14.43
N HIS A 33 2.78 5.29 -13.58
CA HIS A 33 2.50 5.53 -12.17
C HIS A 33 3.78 5.56 -11.36
N THR A 34 3.79 6.36 -10.29
CA THR A 34 4.88 6.42 -9.32
C THR A 34 4.53 5.55 -8.11
N LEU A 35 5.45 4.69 -7.71
CA LEU A 35 5.34 3.94 -6.45
C LEU A 35 5.73 4.84 -5.27
N VAL A 36 4.88 4.92 -4.25
CA VAL A 36 5.23 5.44 -2.92
C VAL A 36 5.19 4.28 -1.93
N PHE A 37 6.27 4.02 -1.22
CA PHE A 37 6.36 2.86 -0.32
C PHE A 37 7.34 3.07 0.82
N GLY A 38 7.42 2.09 1.71
CA GLY A 38 8.28 2.17 2.90
C GLY A 38 9.78 2.05 2.67
N GLY A 39 10.23 1.90 1.42
CA GLY A 39 11.65 1.94 1.04
C GLY A 39 12.53 0.78 1.51
N CYS A 40 11.96 -0.28 2.09
CA CYS A 40 12.72 -1.42 2.62
C CYS A 40 13.06 -2.44 1.53
N ASN A 41 14.25 -3.07 1.63
CA ASN A 41 14.76 -4.09 0.71
C ASN A 41 14.32 -5.52 1.08
N LEU A 42 13.13 -5.70 1.65
CA LEU A 42 12.62 -7.00 2.12
C LEU A 42 11.19 -7.27 1.64
N GLY A 43 10.87 -8.55 1.47
CA GLY A 43 9.53 -9.05 1.22
C GLY A 43 8.87 -8.43 -0.01
N LEU A 44 7.58 -8.12 0.11
CA LEU A 44 6.80 -7.52 -0.99
C LEU A 44 7.20 -6.08 -1.29
N MET A 45 7.82 -5.35 -0.34
CA MET A 45 8.32 -4.00 -0.59
C MET A 45 9.41 -4.00 -1.66
N GLU A 46 10.40 -4.89 -1.52
CA GLU A 46 11.47 -5.03 -2.50
C GLU A 46 10.94 -5.55 -3.83
N CYS A 47 10.01 -6.50 -3.78
CA CYS A 47 9.38 -7.08 -4.97
C CYS A 47 8.69 -6.01 -5.82
N VAL A 48 7.84 -5.16 -5.22
CA VAL A 48 7.13 -4.11 -5.96
C VAL A 48 8.08 -3.03 -6.46
N ALA A 49 9.06 -2.62 -5.66
CA ALA A 49 10.03 -1.60 -6.05
C ALA A 49 10.85 -2.05 -7.27
N LYS A 50 11.35 -3.29 -7.24
CA LYS A 50 12.06 -3.89 -8.37
C LYS A 50 11.19 -3.95 -9.62
N ALA A 51 9.95 -4.42 -9.51
CA ALA A 51 9.05 -4.56 -10.66
C ALA A 51 8.71 -3.20 -11.31
N VAL A 52 8.47 -2.17 -10.50
CA VAL A 52 8.24 -0.80 -11.01
C VAL A 52 9.48 -0.24 -11.69
N HIS A 53 10.66 -0.41 -11.08
CA HIS A 53 11.94 0.04 -11.63
C HIS A 53 12.26 -0.65 -12.96
N ASP A 54 12.13 -1.97 -13.04
CA ASP A 54 12.37 -2.74 -14.26
C ASP A 54 11.44 -2.31 -15.41
N ALA A 55 10.21 -1.93 -15.09
CA ALA A 55 9.23 -1.38 -16.02
C ALA A 55 9.42 0.13 -16.31
N LYS A 56 10.53 0.73 -15.85
CA LYS A 56 10.88 2.15 -16.05
C LYS A 56 9.92 3.15 -15.36
N GLY A 57 9.22 2.70 -14.33
CA GLY A 57 8.46 3.56 -13.42
C GLY A 57 9.35 4.22 -12.38
N MET A 58 8.83 5.24 -11.72
CA MET A 58 9.51 5.97 -10.64
C MET A 58 9.14 5.39 -9.27
N THR A 59 10.09 5.39 -8.35
CA THR A 59 9.90 4.89 -6.99
C THR A 59 10.30 5.94 -5.95
N VAL A 60 9.44 6.15 -4.96
CA VAL A 60 9.64 7.07 -3.84
C VAL A 60 9.59 6.26 -2.54
N GLY A 61 10.73 6.12 -1.88
CA GLY A 61 10.85 5.43 -0.60
C GLY A 61 10.80 6.40 0.59
N VAL A 62 9.84 6.22 1.50
CA VAL A 62 9.80 6.96 2.76
C VAL A 62 10.43 6.10 3.85
N VAL A 63 11.67 6.44 4.21
CA VAL A 63 12.58 5.59 4.96
C VAL A 63 12.83 6.16 6.36
N PRO A 64 12.48 5.43 7.43
CA PRO A 64 12.91 5.82 8.77
C PRO A 64 14.44 5.83 8.89
N THR A 65 14.98 6.82 9.58
CA THR A 65 16.42 6.99 9.80
C THR A 65 17.07 5.72 10.39
N ILE A 66 16.34 5.00 11.25
CA ILE A 66 16.83 3.74 11.82
C ILE A 66 16.97 2.62 10.77
N VAL A 67 16.07 2.57 9.78
CA VAL A 67 16.12 1.60 8.66
C VAL A 67 17.29 1.92 7.73
N GLU A 68 17.50 3.20 7.45
CA GLU A 68 18.65 3.66 6.65
C GLU A 68 19.98 3.29 7.31
N LYS A 69 20.14 3.60 8.60
CA LYS A 69 21.34 3.24 9.37
C LYS A 69 21.58 1.73 9.44
N GLY A 70 20.52 0.94 9.36
CA GLY A 70 20.57 -0.53 9.34
C GLY A 70 20.91 -1.13 7.97
N GLY A 71 21.11 -0.33 6.92
CA GLY A 71 21.43 -0.79 5.57
C GLY A 71 20.30 -1.59 4.91
N LYS A 72 19.04 -1.32 5.26
CA LYS A 72 17.88 -2.06 4.77
C LYS A 72 17.03 -1.27 3.77
N VAL A 73 17.64 -0.28 3.12
CA VAL A 73 16.98 0.49 2.06
C VAL A 73 17.08 -0.27 0.74
N SER A 74 16.00 -0.28 -0.02
CA SER A 74 15.96 -0.88 -1.36
C SER A 74 16.87 -0.12 -2.32
N ASP A 75 17.63 -0.85 -3.14
CA ASP A 75 18.46 -0.29 -4.22
C ASP A 75 17.62 0.27 -5.38
N TYR A 76 16.32 -0.02 -5.41
CA TYR A 76 15.38 0.44 -6.43
C TYR A 76 14.65 1.73 -6.04
N VAL A 77 15.11 2.47 -5.02
CA VAL A 77 14.56 3.77 -4.63
C VAL A 77 15.18 4.88 -5.46
N ASP A 78 14.40 5.54 -6.32
CA ASP A 78 14.85 6.69 -7.11
C ASP A 78 14.87 7.98 -6.26
N VAL A 79 13.84 8.18 -5.43
CA VAL A 79 13.71 9.33 -4.53
C VAL A 79 13.57 8.83 -3.09
N LYS A 80 14.56 9.12 -2.25
CA LYS A 80 14.54 8.76 -0.83
C LYS A 80 14.10 9.96 0.01
N ILE A 81 13.09 9.76 0.85
CA ILE A 81 12.62 10.72 1.84
C ILE A 81 12.87 10.12 3.22
N LEU A 82 13.68 10.81 4.03
CA LEU A 82 13.93 10.40 5.40
C LEU A 82 12.81 10.86 6.31
N CYS A 83 12.46 10.04 7.29
CA CYS A 83 11.50 10.36 8.32
C CYS A 83 12.03 9.97 9.72
N ASP A 84 11.50 10.61 10.75
CA ASP A 84 12.01 10.44 12.12
C ASP A 84 11.43 9.22 12.82
N ASN A 85 10.15 8.91 12.56
CA ASN A 85 9.42 7.84 13.23
C ASN A 85 8.32 7.26 12.33
N LEU A 86 7.60 6.24 12.82
CA LEU A 86 6.54 5.56 12.05
C LEU A 86 5.31 6.43 11.79
N SER A 87 4.98 7.39 12.66
CA SER A 87 3.85 8.29 12.44
C SER A 87 4.17 9.28 11.32
N ASP A 88 5.33 9.94 11.39
CA ASP A 88 5.83 10.82 10.34
C ASP A 88 5.93 10.09 8.99
N ARG A 89 6.40 8.84 9.00
CA ARG A 89 6.43 7.99 7.80
C ARG A 89 5.05 7.82 7.17
N LYS A 90 4.04 7.47 7.96
CA LYS A 90 2.67 7.27 7.45
C LYS A 90 2.10 8.57 6.88
N ASP A 91 2.28 9.68 7.59
CA ASP A 91 1.80 10.99 7.15
C ASP A 91 2.44 11.37 5.81
N LEU A 92 3.76 11.22 5.66
CA LEU A 92 4.49 11.50 4.42
C LEU A 92 4.07 10.57 3.26
N MET A 93 3.83 9.29 3.52
CA MET A 93 3.36 8.35 2.50
C MET A 93 1.96 8.69 2.03
N ILE A 94 1.05 9.00 2.97
CA ILE A 94 -0.33 9.37 2.66
C ILE A 94 -0.36 10.70 1.89
N GLU A 95 0.35 11.72 2.36
CA GLU A 95 0.37 13.04 1.72
C GLU A 95 0.78 12.97 0.24
N ARG A 96 1.79 12.15 -0.07
CA ARG A 96 2.38 12.03 -1.42
C ARG A 96 1.63 11.11 -2.37
N SER A 97 0.52 10.53 -1.95
CA SER A 97 -0.19 9.53 -2.72
C SER A 97 -1.58 9.99 -3.15
N ASP A 98 -2.03 9.55 -4.30
CA ASP A 98 -3.38 9.79 -4.81
C ASP A 98 -4.34 8.67 -4.35
N VAL A 99 -3.84 7.43 -4.31
CA VAL A 99 -4.56 6.22 -3.92
C VAL A 99 -3.63 5.28 -3.17
N ILE A 100 -4.20 4.47 -2.29
CA ILE A 100 -3.48 3.47 -1.52
C ILE A 100 -3.91 2.07 -1.95
N ILE A 101 -2.96 1.15 -2.15
CA ILE A 101 -3.22 -0.28 -2.34
C ILE A 101 -2.57 -1.04 -1.19
N ALA A 102 -3.35 -1.88 -0.52
CA ALA A 102 -2.86 -2.77 0.51
C ALA A 102 -2.72 -4.20 -0.04
N LEU A 103 -1.48 -4.66 -0.15
CA LEU A 103 -1.12 -6.05 -0.44
C LEU A 103 -1.10 -6.87 0.87
N PRO A 104 -1.02 -8.21 0.79
CA PRO A 104 -0.86 -9.03 1.98
C PRO A 104 0.21 -8.52 2.93
N GLY A 105 -0.15 -8.35 4.20
CA GLY A 105 0.76 -7.80 5.21
C GLY A 105 0.30 -8.04 6.63
N GLY A 106 1.18 -7.78 7.57
CA GLY A 106 0.95 -8.01 9.00
C GLY A 106 0.45 -6.77 9.75
N VAL A 107 0.79 -6.70 11.04
CA VAL A 107 0.34 -5.63 11.96
C VAL A 107 0.73 -4.24 11.46
N GLY A 108 1.93 -4.07 10.87
CA GLY A 108 2.35 -2.78 10.31
C GLY A 108 1.45 -2.33 9.17
N THR A 109 1.10 -3.25 8.26
CA THR A 109 0.19 -2.97 7.14
C THR A 109 -1.22 -2.65 7.64
N LEU A 110 -1.71 -3.33 8.67
CA LEU A 110 -3.00 -3.01 9.31
C LEU A 110 -2.98 -1.62 9.96
N ASP A 111 -1.92 -1.27 10.68
CA ASP A 111 -1.74 0.06 11.27
C ASP A 111 -1.77 1.16 10.20
N GLU A 112 -1.09 0.94 9.08
CA GLU A 112 -1.08 1.86 7.93
C GLU A 112 -2.48 2.00 7.31
N ILE A 113 -3.19 0.89 7.05
CA ILE A 113 -4.57 0.88 6.54
C ILE A 113 -5.49 1.68 7.48
N PHE A 114 -5.50 1.34 8.77
CA PHE A 114 -6.39 2.01 9.72
C PHE A 114 -6.04 3.47 9.95
N THR A 115 -4.78 3.87 9.82
CA THR A 115 -4.38 5.29 9.84
C THR A 115 -5.06 6.06 8.70
N VAL A 116 -5.03 5.53 7.47
CA VAL A 116 -5.71 6.14 6.31
C VAL A 116 -7.22 6.21 6.54
N LEU A 117 -7.83 5.10 6.94
CA LEU A 117 -9.28 5.01 7.13
C LEU A 117 -9.78 5.95 8.24
N ALA A 118 -9.05 6.03 9.35
CA ALA A 118 -9.38 6.92 10.46
C ALA A 118 -9.30 8.39 10.02
N ALA A 119 -8.24 8.80 9.34
CA ALA A 119 -8.06 10.16 8.84
C ALA A 119 -9.13 10.55 7.80
N ALA A 120 -9.46 9.65 6.87
CA ALA A 120 -10.52 9.86 5.90
C ALA A 120 -11.89 9.99 6.58
N SER A 121 -12.17 9.19 7.62
CA SER A 121 -13.44 9.22 8.35
C SER A 121 -13.76 10.55 9.03
N ILE A 122 -12.76 11.35 9.33
CA ILE A 122 -12.91 12.69 9.93
C ILE A 122 -12.64 13.84 8.94
N GLY A 123 -12.44 13.50 7.66
CA GLY A 123 -12.35 14.49 6.57
C GLY A 123 -10.98 15.11 6.36
N TYR A 124 -9.89 14.54 6.87
CA TYR A 124 -8.54 15.03 6.58
C TYR A 124 -8.16 14.85 5.12
N HIS A 125 -8.69 13.82 4.46
CA HIS A 125 -8.54 13.56 3.03
C HIS A 125 -9.69 12.67 2.54
N ASN A 126 -9.77 12.46 1.22
CA ASN A 126 -10.73 11.58 0.56
C ASN A 126 -10.06 10.40 -0.18
N LYS A 127 -8.84 10.04 0.21
CA LYS A 127 -8.08 8.98 -0.45
C LYS A 127 -8.67 7.63 -0.13
N ARG A 128 -8.69 6.76 -1.15
CA ARG A 128 -9.23 5.40 -1.05
C ARG A 128 -8.12 4.40 -0.73
N VAL A 129 -8.50 3.35 -0.01
CA VAL A 129 -7.68 2.15 0.20
C VAL A 129 -8.29 1.02 -0.63
N ILE A 130 -7.51 0.45 -1.54
CA ILE A 130 -7.87 -0.75 -2.29
C ILE A 130 -7.19 -1.94 -1.62
N LEU A 131 -7.97 -2.84 -1.03
CA LEU A 131 -7.49 -4.11 -0.51
C LEU A 131 -7.30 -5.07 -1.69
N TYR A 132 -6.05 -5.34 -2.08
CA TYR A 132 -5.78 -6.38 -3.08
C TYR A 132 -5.88 -7.74 -2.42
N ASN A 133 -7.04 -8.37 -2.55
CA ASN A 133 -7.43 -9.58 -1.85
C ASN A 133 -6.88 -10.84 -2.53
N ILE A 134 -5.56 -10.95 -2.62
CA ILE A 134 -4.86 -12.07 -3.24
C ILE A 134 -5.12 -13.35 -2.43
N GLY A 135 -5.68 -14.37 -3.08
CA GLY A 135 -5.98 -15.65 -2.43
C GLY A 135 -6.90 -15.56 -1.21
N GLY A 136 -7.73 -14.50 -1.11
CA GLY A 136 -8.63 -14.31 0.05
C GLY A 136 -7.92 -13.79 1.31
N PHE A 137 -6.70 -13.25 1.20
CA PHE A 137 -5.92 -12.81 2.35
C PHE A 137 -6.65 -11.83 3.27
N TRP A 138 -7.43 -10.91 2.69
CA TRP A 138 -8.16 -9.88 3.42
C TRP A 138 -9.58 -10.28 3.84
N ASP A 139 -10.04 -11.51 3.58
CA ASP A 139 -11.41 -11.93 3.88
C ASP A 139 -11.80 -11.70 5.35
N SER A 140 -10.91 -12.00 6.31
CA SER A 140 -11.16 -11.76 7.73
C SER A 140 -11.27 -10.27 8.07
N LEU A 141 -10.46 -9.41 7.44
CA LEU A 141 -10.54 -7.96 7.61
C LEU A 141 -11.84 -7.41 7.02
N ILE A 142 -12.21 -7.86 5.84
CA ILE A 142 -13.46 -7.47 5.17
C ILE A 142 -14.65 -7.86 6.04
N ALA A 143 -14.71 -9.10 6.54
CA ALA A 143 -15.76 -9.57 7.42
C ALA A 143 -15.85 -8.73 8.71
N MET A 144 -14.73 -8.35 9.30
CA MET A 144 -14.70 -7.46 10.47
C MET A 144 -15.26 -6.08 10.15
N LEU A 145 -14.91 -5.49 9.01
CA LEU A 145 -15.41 -4.18 8.60
C LEU A 145 -16.92 -4.23 8.31
N ASP A 146 -17.42 -5.30 7.72
CA ASP A 146 -18.85 -5.52 7.48
C ASP A 146 -19.64 -5.68 8.80
N ASP A 147 -19.07 -6.37 9.81
CA ASP A 147 -19.68 -6.46 11.14
C ASP A 147 -19.74 -5.09 11.82
N LEU A 148 -18.67 -4.30 11.77
CA LEU A 148 -18.64 -2.93 12.31
C LEU A 148 -19.65 -2.02 11.61
N LYS A 149 -19.82 -2.16 10.30
CA LYS A 149 -20.84 -1.45 9.53
C LYS A 149 -22.25 -1.85 9.97
N THR A 150 -22.51 -3.15 10.11
CA THR A 150 -23.80 -3.69 10.56
C THR A 150 -24.15 -3.18 11.96
N ARG A 151 -23.17 -3.04 12.84
CA ARG A 151 -23.34 -2.46 14.19
C ARG A 151 -23.49 -0.94 14.20
N GLY A 152 -23.37 -0.28 13.05
CA GLY A 152 -23.58 1.16 12.92
C GLY A 152 -22.46 2.03 13.53
N VAL A 153 -21.25 1.47 13.75
CA VAL A 153 -20.12 2.22 14.32
C VAL A 153 -19.23 2.87 13.27
N LEU A 154 -19.41 2.52 11.97
CA LEU A 154 -18.71 3.18 10.88
C LEU A 154 -19.52 4.40 10.39
N ARG A 155 -18.81 5.46 10.01
CA ARG A 155 -19.45 6.68 9.49
C ARG A 155 -20.02 6.46 8.09
N ALA A 156 -21.00 7.28 7.72
CA ALA A 156 -21.51 7.32 6.35
C ALA A 156 -20.37 7.63 5.35
N GLY A 157 -20.42 6.98 4.18
CA GLY A 157 -19.37 7.12 3.15
C GLY A 157 -18.15 6.22 3.36
N PHE A 158 -18.11 5.37 4.39
CA PHE A 158 -17.00 4.43 4.60
C PHE A 158 -16.75 3.52 3.39
N ASP A 159 -17.81 3.06 2.72
CA ASP A 159 -17.73 2.22 1.52
C ASP A 159 -17.04 2.92 0.33
N ASP A 160 -16.99 4.24 0.33
CA ASP A 160 -16.26 5.00 -0.68
C ASP A 160 -14.76 5.07 -0.37
N THR A 161 -14.39 4.85 0.87
CA THR A 161 -13.00 4.89 1.35
C THR A 161 -12.29 3.55 1.19
N VAL A 162 -13.01 2.42 1.31
CA VAL A 162 -12.46 1.06 1.16
C VAL A 162 -13.06 0.39 -0.06
N LYS A 163 -12.19 -0.13 -0.90
CA LYS A 163 -12.56 -0.97 -2.05
C LYS A 163 -11.81 -2.29 -1.98
N VAL A 164 -12.38 -3.34 -2.55
CA VAL A 164 -11.76 -4.66 -2.64
C VAL A 164 -11.51 -4.97 -4.11
N ALA A 165 -10.34 -5.48 -4.43
CA ALA A 165 -9.98 -5.98 -5.75
C ALA A 165 -9.37 -7.37 -5.63
N HIS A 166 -9.74 -8.28 -6.51
CA HIS A 166 -9.20 -9.66 -6.58
C HIS A 166 -8.24 -9.83 -7.75
N THR A 167 -8.30 -8.92 -8.73
CA THR A 167 -7.48 -8.96 -9.94
C THR A 167 -6.83 -7.61 -10.22
N LEU A 168 -5.78 -7.62 -11.05
CA LEU A 168 -5.12 -6.40 -11.49
C LEU A 168 -6.07 -5.52 -12.33
N ASP A 169 -6.93 -6.12 -13.16
CA ASP A 169 -7.90 -5.40 -13.98
C ASP A 169 -8.94 -4.65 -13.11
N GLU A 170 -9.34 -5.26 -12.00
CA GLU A 170 -10.22 -4.58 -11.01
C GLU A 170 -9.50 -3.40 -10.36
N ILE A 171 -8.21 -3.53 -10.01
CA ILE A 171 -7.40 -2.42 -9.50
C ILE A 171 -7.34 -1.28 -10.54
N ALA A 172 -7.01 -1.61 -11.79
CA ALA A 172 -6.94 -0.63 -12.88
C ALA A 172 -8.27 0.12 -13.07
N THR A 173 -9.39 -0.60 -12.99
CA THR A 173 -10.74 -0.02 -13.07
C THR A 173 -11.04 0.92 -11.90
N LEU A 174 -10.71 0.52 -10.67
CA LEU A 174 -10.92 1.32 -9.46
C LEU A 174 -10.07 2.60 -9.43
N ILE A 175 -8.86 2.54 -9.98
CA ILE A 175 -7.96 3.70 -10.07
C ILE A 175 -8.44 4.72 -11.12
N ALA A 176 -9.09 4.26 -12.19
CA ALA A 176 -9.59 5.13 -13.27
C ALA A 176 -10.86 5.92 -12.89
N GLN A 177 -11.52 5.60 -11.77
CA GLN A 177 -12.71 6.28 -11.23
C GLN A 177 -12.33 7.48 -10.34
#